data_02d4796ff3736478e5cd38df396cb563
#
_entry.id   02d4796ff3736478e5cd38df396cb563
#
_cell.length_a   1.000
_cell.length_b   1.000
_cell.length_c   1.000
_cell.angle_alpha   90.00
_cell.angle_beta   90.00
_cell.angle_gamma   90.00
#
_symmetry.space_group_name_H-M   'P 1'
#
loop_
_entity.id
_entity.type
_entity.pdbx_description
1 polymer ?
#
loop_
_entity_poly.entity_id
_entity_poly.type
_entity_poly.pdbx_seq_one_letter_code
_entity_poly.pdbx_strand_id
1 'polypeptide(L)'
;MKIIKNVIALSAIVLLSACSSSSSNDIDVVQSMERVDNHSGLIQHYKGHLEQDPEDVQIMQELAKVYFDKGDTESSKFYVDHLLDKGVRNAALLQLRGQIHSQEGEDKLAINRYKHSIELGNNTGEIYVLSGIAYCNIDQFNQAKTAFNQARLKGYNDVAVKNNLAVVYLAQRQYDDVITLLVPVYQENPSNQKVRANLAIALFKVGDIYQARDLLEGSFTDSQVMEISRRLHQ
;
A
#
# COMPACT_ATOMS: atom_id res chain seq x y z
N MET A 1 -10.55 -46.06 71.00
CA MET A 1 -11.43 -44.88 70.80
C MET A 1 -10.55 -43.67 70.68
N LYS A 2 -10.25 -43.24 69.44
CA LYS A 2 -9.46 -41.99 69.13
C LYS A 2 -10.13 -41.28 68.02
N ILE A 3 -10.62 -40.11 68.33
CA ILE A 3 -11.29 -39.19 67.45
C ILE A 3 -10.21 -38.42 66.69
N ILE A 4 -10.15 -38.56 65.39
CA ILE A 4 -9.25 -37.78 64.54
C ILE A 4 -10.01 -36.59 64.02
N LYS A 5 -9.58 -35.36 64.39
CA LYS A 5 -10.11 -34.11 63.93
C LYS A 5 -9.49 -33.81 62.55
N ASN A 6 -10.34 -33.77 61.53
CA ASN A 6 -9.96 -33.23 60.23
C ASN A 6 -9.95 -31.71 60.26
N VAL A 7 -8.81 -31.14 60.04
CA VAL A 7 -8.63 -29.70 59.74
C VAL A 7 -8.69 -29.53 58.23
N ILE A 8 -9.74 -28.97 57.75
CA ILE A 8 -9.89 -28.56 56.36
C ILE A 8 -9.19 -27.19 56.19
N ALA A 9 -8.05 -27.20 55.54
CA ALA A 9 -7.36 -26.00 55.10
C ALA A 9 -8.06 -25.43 53.86
N LEU A 10 -8.77 -24.32 54.00
CA LEU A 10 -9.39 -23.60 52.93
C LEU A 10 -8.34 -22.75 52.24
N SER A 11 -7.79 -23.25 51.14
CA SER A 11 -6.87 -22.50 50.27
C SER A 11 -7.68 -21.49 49.46
N ALA A 12 -7.55 -20.18 49.79
CA ALA A 12 -8.08 -19.09 48.99
C ALA A 12 -7.31 -19.02 47.65
N ILE A 13 -7.94 -19.45 46.58
CA ILE A 13 -7.46 -19.20 45.21
C ILE A 13 -7.85 -17.76 44.88
N VAL A 14 -6.89 -16.87 44.99
CA VAL A 14 -7.02 -15.50 44.45
C VAL A 14 -6.88 -15.61 42.94
N LEU A 15 -7.98 -15.57 42.23
CA LEU A 15 -8.03 -15.43 40.78
C LEU A 15 -7.55 -14.03 40.42
N LEU A 16 -6.34 -13.94 39.91
CA LEU A 16 -5.81 -12.78 39.21
C LEU A 16 -6.49 -12.69 37.83
N SER A 17 -7.68 -12.12 37.80
CA SER A 17 -8.38 -11.72 36.57
C SER A 17 -8.22 -10.21 36.35
N ALA A 18 -6.99 -9.78 36.05
CA ALA A 18 -6.68 -8.35 35.88
C ALA A 18 -5.84 -8.04 34.63
N CYS A 19 -5.94 -8.84 33.57
CA CYS A 19 -5.15 -8.57 32.35
C CYS A 19 -5.94 -8.58 31.03
N SER A 20 -7.28 -8.67 31.02
CA SER A 20 -8.03 -8.72 29.76
C SER A 20 -8.78 -7.45 29.38
N SER A 21 -8.88 -6.47 30.28
CA SER A 21 -9.62 -5.24 30.01
C SER A 21 -8.77 -4.10 29.40
N SER A 22 -7.44 -4.14 29.58
CA SER A 22 -6.54 -3.14 29.00
C SER A 22 -6.31 -3.35 27.50
N SER A 23 -6.21 -4.61 27.04
CA SER A 23 -5.97 -4.92 25.62
C SER A 23 -7.16 -4.61 24.69
N SER A 24 -8.41 -4.76 25.17
CA SER A 24 -9.59 -4.44 24.36
C SER A 24 -9.76 -2.93 24.14
N ASN A 25 -9.55 -2.15 25.20
CA ASN A 25 -9.62 -0.67 25.11
C ASN A 25 -8.52 -0.11 24.19
N ASP A 26 -7.35 -0.71 24.20
CA ASP A 26 -6.21 -0.31 23.39
C ASP A 26 -6.46 -0.54 21.90
N ILE A 27 -7.01 -1.70 21.55
CA ILE A 27 -7.43 -2.04 20.18
C ILE A 27 -8.51 -1.07 19.68
N ASP A 28 -9.50 -0.75 20.49
CA ASP A 28 -10.57 0.18 20.13
C ASP A 28 -10.02 1.61 19.90
N VAL A 29 -9.06 2.05 20.70
CA VAL A 29 -8.39 3.35 20.55
C VAL A 29 -7.59 3.39 19.24
N VAL A 30 -6.77 2.40 18.96
CA VAL A 30 -6.00 2.30 17.70
C VAL A 30 -6.93 2.31 16.49
N GLN A 31 -7.95 1.44 16.46
CA GLN A 31 -8.91 1.38 15.36
C GLN A 31 -9.67 2.70 15.16
N SER A 32 -9.98 3.42 16.24
CA SER A 32 -10.65 4.72 16.14
C SER A 32 -9.75 5.77 15.47
N MET A 33 -8.46 5.77 15.79
CA MET A 33 -7.47 6.65 15.18
C MET A 33 -7.22 6.30 13.71
N GLU A 34 -7.15 5.01 13.37
CA GLU A 34 -7.00 4.53 11.99
C GLU A 34 -8.17 4.95 11.09
N ARG A 35 -9.42 4.85 11.58
CA ARG A 35 -10.62 5.23 10.82
C ARG A 35 -10.65 6.70 10.40
N VAL A 36 -9.95 7.57 11.11
CA VAL A 36 -9.90 9.02 10.85
C VAL A 36 -8.53 9.50 10.41
N ASP A 37 -7.65 8.57 10.00
CA ASP A 37 -6.27 8.82 9.55
C ASP A 37 -5.46 9.69 10.54
N ASN A 38 -5.68 9.49 11.86
CA ASN A 38 -4.98 10.24 12.91
C ASN A 38 -3.56 9.67 13.15
N HIS A 39 -2.69 9.80 12.14
CA HIS A 39 -1.31 9.33 12.23
C HIS A 39 -0.54 9.91 13.43
N SER A 40 -0.80 11.18 13.79
CA SER A 40 -0.11 11.82 14.92
C SER A 40 -0.51 11.19 16.25
N GLY A 41 -1.78 10.86 16.43
CA GLY A 41 -2.28 10.15 17.60
C GLY A 41 -1.70 8.74 17.71
N LEU A 42 -1.68 7.99 16.60
CA LEU A 42 -1.08 6.66 16.52
C LEU A 42 0.42 6.66 16.87
N ILE A 43 1.17 7.63 16.34
CA ILE A 43 2.61 7.78 16.65
C ILE A 43 2.82 8.03 18.15
N GLN A 44 2.03 8.93 18.75
CA GLN A 44 2.14 9.21 20.18
C GLN A 44 1.79 7.96 21.01
N HIS A 45 0.74 7.27 20.64
CA HIS A 45 0.28 6.05 21.29
C HIS A 45 1.38 4.96 21.27
N TYR A 46 1.92 4.63 20.08
CA TYR A 46 2.96 3.60 19.96
C TYR A 46 4.27 4.00 20.64
N LYS A 47 4.64 5.29 20.62
CA LYS A 47 5.80 5.77 21.39
C LYS A 47 5.62 5.58 22.89
N GLY A 48 4.41 5.84 23.41
CA GLY A 48 4.11 5.59 24.82
C GLY A 48 4.24 4.14 25.21
N HIS A 49 3.93 3.20 24.32
CA HIS A 49 4.20 1.76 24.53
C HIS A 49 5.71 1.46 24.55
N LEU A 50 6.49 2.04 23.63
CA LEU A 50 7.94 1.84 23.58
C LEU A 50 8.68 2.47 24.77
N GLU A 51 8.10 3.44 25.47
CA GLU A 51 8.65 3.93 26.76
C GLU A 51 8.59 2.85 27.86
N GLN A 52 7.59 1.95 27.79
CA GLN A 52 7.41 0.87 28.74
C GLN A 52 8.18 -0.40 28.31
N ASP A 53 8.17 -0.72 27.04
CA ASP A 53 8.93 -1.82 26.43
C ASP A 53 9.65 -1.33 25.17
N PRO A 54 10.91 -0.84 25.32
CA PRO A 54 11.68 -0.30 24.20
C PRO A 54 12.08 -1.32 23.14
N GLU A 55 11.88 -2.60 23.39
CA GLU A 55 12.29 -3.70 22.50
C GLU A 55 11.07 -4.38 21.84
N ASP A 56 9.87 -3.87 22.01
CA ASP A 56 8.65 -4.44 21.40
C ASP A 56 8.71 -4.34 19.88
N VAL A 57 9.00 -5.50 19.28
CA VAL A 57 9.13 -5.65 17.81
C VAL A 57 7.83 -5.33 17.09
N GLN A 58 6.68 -5.69 17.66
CA GLN A 58 5.40 -5.47 17.03
C GLN A 58 5.06 -3.99 17.01
N ILE A 59 5.21 -3.32 18.14
CA ILE A 59 4.96 -1.87 18.26
C ILE A 59 5.91 -1.07 17.35
N MET A 60 7.19 -1.46 17.26
CA MET A 60 8.13 -0.84 16.31
C MET A 60 7.69 -1.00 14.85
N GLN A 61 7.14 -2.16 14.47
CA GLN A 61 6.64 -2.36 13.10
C GLN A 61 5.41 -1.50 12.80
N GLU A 62 4.45 -1.43 13.74
CA GLU A 62 3.28 -0.57 13.59
C GLU A 62 3.69 0.91 13.51
N LEU A 63 4.61 1.34 14.35
CA LEU A 63 5.14 2.70 14.33
C LEU A 63 5.85 3.02 13.01
N ALA A 64 6.66 2.09 12.50
CA ALA A 64 7.30 2.24 11.19
C ALA A 64 6.28 2.41 10.07
N LYS A 65 5.21 1.60 10.08
CA LYS A 65 4.11 1.69 9.11
C LYS A 65 3.41 3.04 9.18
N VAL A 66 3.04 3.50 10.37
CA VAL A 66 2.34 4.78 10.56
C VAL A 66 3.20 5.96 10.12
N TYR A 67 4.52 5.93 10.36
CA TYR A 67 5.42 6.95 9.83
C TYR A 67 5.45 6.95 8.31
N PHE A 68 5.46 5.77 7.68
CA PHE A 68 5.40 5.65 6.22
C PHE A 68 4.09 6.22 5.67
N ASP A 69 2.96 5.84 6.25
CA ASP A 69 1.62 6.29 5.84
C ASP A 69 1.46 7.82 6.02
N LYS A 70 2.12 8.40 7.03
CA LYS A 70 2.21 9.85 7.22
C LYS A 70 3.12 10.56 6.22
N GLY A 71 3.93 9.82 5.46
CA GLY A 71 4.95 10.38 4.55
C GLY A 71 6.28 10.71 5.21
N ASP A 72 6.48 10.34 6.48
CA ASP A 72 7.76 10.46 7.18
C ASP A 72 8.62 9.21 6.92
N THR A 73 9.15 9.15 5.70
CA THR A 73 9.93 8.00 5.22
C THR A 73 11.20 7.78 6.02
N GLU A 74 11.85 8.84 6.50
CA GLU A 74 13.07 8.75 7.29
C GLU A 74 12.84 8.07 8.65
N SER A 75 11.78 8.48 9.36
CA SER A 75 11.42 7.84 10.64
C SER A 75 10.99 6.38 10.41
N SER A 76 10.23 6.10 9.35
CA SER A 76 9.85 4.73 8.97
C SER A 76 11.09 3.88 8.72
N LYS A 77 12.02 4.36 7.91
CA LYS A 77 13.28 3.69 7.57
C LYS A 77 14.10 3.36 8.81
N PHE A 78 14.21 4.31 9.76
CA PHE A 78 14.93 4.10 11.00
C PHE A 78 14.43 2.87 11.75
N TYR A 79 13.12 2.74 11.97
CA TYR A 79 12.54 1.59 12.68
C TYR A 79 12.66 0.30 11.86
N VAL A 80 12.43 0.35 10.56
CA VAL A 80 12.54 -0.81 9.67
C VAL A 80 13.97 -1.35 9.66
N ASP A 81 14.98 -0.49 9.47
CA ASP A 81 16.38 -0.89 9.43
C ASP A 81 16.84 -1.44 10.79
N HIS A 82 16.43 -0.78 11.90
CA HIS A 82 16.69 -1.29 13.25
C HIS A 82 16.17 -2.71 13.46
N LEU A 83 14.92 -2.98 13.03
CA LEU A 83 14.32 -4.33 13.14
C LEU A 83 15.06 -5.35 12.25
N LEU A 84 15.43 -4.94 11.02
CA LEU A 84 16.18 -5.80 10.12
C LEU A 84 17.58 -6.12 10.65
N ASP A 85 18.25 -5.19 11.30
CA ASP A 85 19.57 -5.37 11.92
C ASP A 85 19.49 -6.33 13.13
N LYS A 86 18.39 -6.29 13.86
CA LYS A 86 18.07 -7.28 14.92
C LYS A 86 17.71 -8.67 14.38
N GLY A 87 17.70 -8.86 13.07
CA GLY A 87 17.38 -10.15 12.44
C GLY A 87 15.89 -10.43 12.28
N VAL A 88 15.01 -9.46 12.55
CA VAL A 88 13.57 -9.62 12.30
C VAL A 88 13.34 -9.74 10.80
N ARG A 89 12.69 -10.81 10.38
CA ARG A 89 12.39 -11.08 8.97
C ARG A 89 10.96 -11.60 8.85
N ASN A 90 10.05 -10.74 8.42
CA ASN A 90 8.68 -11.13 8.07
C ASN A 90 8.23 -10.44 6.80
N ALA A 91 7.14 -10.92 6.23
CA ALA A 91 6.63 -10.48 4.95
C ALA A 91 6.24 -8.98 4.95
N ALA A 92 5.59 -8.51 6.02
CA ALA A 92 5.14 -7.12 6.14
C ALA A 92 6.32 -6.13 6.23
N LEU A 93 7.33 -6.46 7.06
CA LEU A 93 8.53 -5.63 7.21
C LEU A 93 9.31 -5.51 5.90
N LEU A 94 9.43 -6.61 5.15
CA LEU A 94 10.10 -6.59 3.85
C LEU A 94 9.30 -5.84 2.79
N GLN A 95 7.96 -5.92 2.80
CA GLN A 95 7.12 -5.09 1.95
C GLN A 95 7.35 -3.60 2.25
N LEU A 96 7.29 -3.21 3.51
CA LEU A 96 7.50 -1.82 3.92
C LEU A 96 8.90 -1.32 3.52
N ARG A 97 9.94 -2.14 3.71
CA ARG A 97 11.30 -1.77 3.26
C ARG A 97 11.39 -1.61 1.75
N GLY A 98 10.66 -2.45 0.99
CA GLY A 98 10.53 -2.31 -0.46
C GLY A 98 9.83 -1.01 -0.87
N GLN A 99 8.77 -0.63 -0.17
CA GLN A 99 8.06 0.63 -0.43
C GLN A 99 8.96 1.85 -0.16
N ILE A 100 9.76 1.80 0.92
CA ILE A 100 10.76 2.84 1.23
C ILE A 100 11.79 2.94 0.08
N HIS A 101 12.37 1.82 -0.37
CA HIS A 101 13.29 1.83 -1.51
C HIS A 101 12.65 2.42 -2.78
N SER A 102 11.38 2.09 -3.05
CA SER A 102 10.69 2.63 -4.22
C SER A 102 10.48 4.15 -4.13
N GLN A 103 10.19 4.69 -2.94
CA GLN A 103 10.12 6.14 -2.72
C GLN A 103 11.49 6.82 -2.87
N GLU A 104 12.58 6.13 -2.51
CA GLU A 104 13.96 6.59 -2.70
C GLU A 104 14.43 6.48 -4.18
N GLY A 105 13.59 5.93 -5.08
CA GLY A 105 13.94 5.69 -6.49
C GLY A 105 14.84 4.46 -6.70
N GLU A 106 14.99 3.63 -5.68
CA GLU A 106 15.82 2.42 -5.69
C GLU A 106 15.00 1.18 -6.08
N ASP A 107 14.26 1.25 -7.20
CA ASP A 107 13.27 0.24 -7.59
C ASP A 107 13.85 -1.18 -7.74
N LYS A 108 15.13 -1.33 -8.09
CA LYS A 108 15.79 -2.65 -8.11
C LYS A 108 15.87 -3.27 -6.72
N LEU A 109 16.14 -2.46 -5.69
CA LEU A 109 16.16 -2.91 -4.31
C LEU A 109 14.73 -3.19 -3.82
N ALA A 110 13.78 -2.34 -4.18
CA ALA A 110 12.35 -2.54 -3.90
C ALA A 110 11.86 -3.90 -4.43
N ILE A 111 12.12 -4.22 -5.69
CA ILE A 111 11.78 -5.51 -6.33
C ILE A 111 12.38 -6.68 -5.54
N ASN A 112 13.62 -6.57 -5.12
CA ASN A 112 14.26 -7.62 -4.32
C ASN A 112 13.52 -7.84 -2.98
N ARG A 113 13.17 -6.75 -2.28
CA ARG A 113 12.41 -6.84 -1.01
C ARG A 113 11.02 -7.40 -1.23
N TYR A 114 10.33 -7.01 -2.29
CA TYR A 114 9.00 -7.55 -2.62
C TYR A 114 9.06 -9.05 -2.93
N LYS A 115 10.07 -9.52 -3.66
CA LYS A 115 10.27 -10.96 -3.90
C LYS A 115 10.44 -11.74 -2.60
N HIS A 116 11.30 -11.27 -1.70
CA HIS A 116 11.49 -11.92 -0.40
C HIS A 116 10.23 -11.87 0.46
N SER A 117 9.44 -10.77 0.40
CA SER A 117 8.14 -10.69 1.06
C SER A 117 7.17 -11.77 0.55
N ILE A 118 7.14 -11.99 -0.78
CA ILE A 118 6.33 -13.05 -1.40
C ILE A 118 6.80 -14.44 -0.98
N GLU A 119 8.12 -14.67 -0.94
CA GLU A 119 8.73 -15.93 -0.47
C GLU A 119 8.36 -16.24 0.98
N LEU A 120 8.21 -15.21 1.83
CA LEU A 120 7.72 -15.32 3.20
C LEU A 120 6.20 -15.40 3.34
N GLY A 121 5.48 -15.59 2.24
CA GLY A 121 4.05 -15.86 2.23
C GLY A 121 3.15 -14.66 1.96
N ASN A 122 3.68 -13.48 1.66
CA ASN A 122 2.84 -12.36 1.21
C ASN A 122 2.26 -12.66 -0.18
N ASN A 123 1.00 -13.01 -0.19
CA ASN A 123 0.30 -13.39 -1.41
C ASN A 123 -0.89 -12.46 -1.70
N THR A 124 -0.79 -11.21 -1.31
CA THR A 124 -1.82 -10.19 -1.51
C THR A 124 -1.74 -9.60 -2.91
N GLY A 125 -2.86 -9.08 -3.43
CA GLY A 125 -2.83 -8.36 -4.71
C GLY A 125 -1.98 -7.10 -4.66
N GLU A 126 -1.87 -6.48 -3.48
CA GLU A 126 -1.07 -5.27 -3.26
C GLU A 126 0.41 -5.48 -3.54
N ILE A 127 1.05 -6.55 -3.01
CA ILE A 127 2.48 -6.79 -3.24
C ILE A 127 2.81 -6.94 -4.72
N TYR A 128 1.89 -7.50 -5.51
CA TYR A 128 2.06 -7.61 -6.95
C TYR A 128 1.86 -6.28 -7.68
N VAL A 129 0.97 -5.39 -7.19
CA VAL A 129 0.86 -4.02 -7.72
C VAL A 129 2.14 -3.24 -7.45
N LEU A 130 2.66 -3.27 -6.22
CA LEU A 130 3.91 -2.62 -5.85
C LEU A 130 5.09 -3.12 -6.70
N SER A 131 5.18 -4.45 -6.88
CA SER A 131 6.18 -5.05 -7.77
C SER A 131 6.03 -4.59 -9.22
N GLY A 132 4.79 -4.52 -9.73
CA GLY A 132 4.49 -4.07 -11.07
C GLY A 132 4.91 -2.62 -11.31
N ILE A 133 4.65 -1.74 -10.36
CA ILE A 133 5.07 -0.33 -10.41
C ILE A 133 6.60 -0.24 -10.45
N ALA A 134 7.29 -0.93 -9.53
CA ALA A 134 8.75 -0.92 -9.48
C ALA A 134 9.38 -1.49 -10.76
N TYR A 135 8.81 -2.54 -11.36
CA TYR A 135 9.24 -3.03 -12.67
C TYR A 135 9.01 -2.00 -13.79
N CYS A 136 7.88 -1.28 -13.76
CA CYS A 136 7.58 -0.24 -14.74
C CYS A 136 8.61 0.91 -14.65
N ASN A 137 8.98 1.33 -13.44
CA ASN A 137 9.95 2.40 -13.20
C ASN A 137 11.36 2.10 -13.74
N ILE A 138 11.70 0.82 -13.92
CA ILE A 138 12.98 0.39 -14.51
C ILE A 138 12.81 -0.19 -15.92
N ASP A 139 11.75 0.17 -16.62
CA ASP A 139 11.41 -0.22 -18.00
C ASP A 139 11.29 -1.74 -18.22
N GLN A 140 11.12 -2.52 -17.17
CA GLN A 140 10.87 -3.96 -17.27
C GLN A 140 9.37 -4.26 -17.51
N PHE A 141 8.85 -3.77 -18.64
CA PHE A 141 7.41 -3.75 -18.94
C PHE A 141 6.76 -5.14 -18.99
N ASN A 142 7.47 -6.17 -19.43
CA ASN A 142 6.90 -7.53 -19.43
C ASN A 142 6.70 -8.07 -18.01
N GLN A 143 7.67 -7.83 -17.12
CA GLN A 143 7.55 -8.20 -15.71
C GLN A 143 6.46 -7.37 -15.02
N ALA A 144 6.34 -6.07 -15.34
CA ALA A 144 5.26 -5.21 -14.84
C ALA A 144 3.88 -5.75 -15.23
N LYS A 145 3.66 -6.08 -16.52
CA LYS A 145 2.40 -6.68 -16.99
C LYS A 145 2.09 -8.01 -16.28
N THR A 146 3.10 -8.86 -16.09
CA THR A 146 2.93 -10.12 -15.36
C THR A 146 2.52 -9.86 -13.91
N ALA A 147 3.19 -8.95 -13.22
CA ALA A 147 2.88 -8.60 -11.83
C ALA A 147 1.45 -8.02 -11.71
N PHE A 148 1.05 -7.09 -12.57
CA PHE A 148 -0.32 -6.54 -12.54
C PHE A 148 -1.39 -7.60 -12.82
N ASN A 149 -1.13 -8.55 -13.72
CA ASN A 149 -2.06 -9.68 -13.94
C ASN A 149 -2.13 -10.59 -12.72
N GLN A 150 -1.01 -10.85 -12.01
CA GLN A 150 -1.04 -11.56 -10.73
C GLN A 150 -1.84 -10.80 -9.67
N ALA A 151 -1.69 -9.47 -9.57
CA ALA A 151 -2.49 -8.65 -8.67
C ALA A 151 -4.00 -8.86 -8.91
N ARG A 152 -4.43 -8.85 -10.18
CA ARG A 152 -5.82 -9.12 -10.57
C ARG A 152 -6.30 -10.50 -10.14
N LEU A 153 -5.48 -11.54 -10.37
CA LEU A 153 -5.79 -12.91 -9.95
C LEU A 153 -5.88 -13.05 -8.42
N LYS A 154 -5.22 -12.17 -7.67
CA LYS A 154 -5.30 -12.08 -6.21
C LYS A 154 -6.43 -11.18 -5.72
N GLY A 155 -7.33 -10.77 -6.58
CA GLY A 155 -8.51 -9.98 -6.22
C GLY A 155 -8.25 -8.48 -6.00
N TYR A 156 -7.11 -7.95 -6.46
CA TYR A 156 -6.90 -6.51 -6.41
C TYR A 156 -7.89 -5.78 -7.32
N ASN A 157 -8.17 -4.52 -7.03
CA ASN A 157 -9.13 -3.70 -7.76
C ASN A 157 -8.84 -3.70 -9.26
N ASP A 158 -9.77 -4.22 -10.07
CA ASP A 158 -9.60 -4.42 -11.52
C ASP A 158 -9.41 -3.09 -12.27
N VAL A 159 -10.10 -2.03 -11.85
CA VAL A 159 -9.96 -0.69 -12.44
C VAL A 159 -8.56 -0.14 -12.19
N ALA A 160 -8.02 -0.31 -10.97
CA ALA A 160 -6.67 0.11 -10.64
C ALA A 160 -5.62 -0.70 -11.44
N VAL A 161 -5.82 -2.01 -11.58
CA VAL A 161 -4.93 -2.85 -12.40
C VAL A 161 -4.96 -2.43 -13.87
N LYS A 162 -6.14 -2.24 -14.46
CA LYS A 162 -6.28 -1.76 -15.83
C LYS A 162 -5.63 -0.40 -16.04
N ASN A 163 -5.77 0.50 -15.07
CA ASN A 163 -5.12 1.80 -15.13
C ASN A 163 -3.58 1.68 -15.11
N ASN A 164 -3.02 0.81 -14.27
CA ASN A 164 -1.58 0.57 -14.23
C ASN A 164 -1.06 -0.11 -15.51
N LEU A 165 -1.81 -1.06 -16.08
CA LEU A 165 -1.51 -1.65 -17.39
C LEU A 165 -1.53 -0.60 -18.50
N ALA A 166 -2.48 0.34 -18.47
CA ALA A 166 -2.54 1.44 -19.42
C ALA A 166 -1.28 2.33 -19.34
N VAL A 167 -0.75 2.59 -18.14
CA VAL A 167 0.53 3.32 -17.99
C VAL A 167 1.69 2.55 -18.66
N VAL A 168 1.73 1.23 -18.51
CA VAL A 168 2.74 0.39 -19.22
C VAL A 168 2.58 0.50 -20.73
N TYR A 169 1.35 0.41 -21.25
CA TYR A 169 1.08 0.55 -22.68
C TYR A 169 1.44 1.95 -23.21
N LEU A 170 1.15 3.02 -22.43
CA LEU A 170 1.56 4.38 -22.78
C LEU A 170 3.08 4.50 -22.88
N ALA A 171 3.84 3.93 -21.93
CA ALA A 171 5.30 3.92 -21.95
C ALA A 171 5.85 3.18 -23.16
N GLN A 172 5.17 2.11 -23.60
CA GLN A 172 5.51 1.34 -24.80
C GLN A 172 4.96 1.95 -26.10
N ARG A 173 4.27 3.11 -26.05
CA ARG A 173 3.60 3.78 -27.18
C ARG A 173 2.52 2.93 -27.86
N GLN A 174 1.93 2.00 -27.11
CA GLN A 174 0.85 1.13 -27.57
C GLN A 174 -0.51 1.80 -27.27
N TYR A 175 -0.77 2.91 -27.95
CA TYR A 175 -1.91 3.79 -27.64
C TYR A 175 -3.27 3.14 -27.93
N ASP A 176 -3.37 2.33 -28.98
CA ASP A 176 -4.60 1.60 -29.31
C ASP A 176 -4.96 0.57 -28.23
N ASP A 177 -3.94 -0.06 -27.60
CA ASP A 177 -4.15 -0.99 -26.49
C ASP A 177 -4.69 -0.23 -25.27
N VAL A 178 -4.21 1.00 -25.01
CA VAL A 178 -4.76 1.85 -23.93
C VAL A 178 -6.22 2.16 -24.17
N ILE A 179 -6.59 2.60 -25.39
CA ILE A 179 -7.96 2.94 -25.76
C ILE A 179 -8.86 1.72 -25.59
N THR A 180 -8.46 0.58 -26.14
CA THR A 180 -9.21 -0.68 -26.04
C THR A 180 -9.43 -1.09 -24.57
N LEU A 181 -8.40 -0.91 -23.74
CA LEU A 181 -8.45 -1.29 -22.32
C LEU A 181 -9.31 -0.36 -21.49
N LEU A 182 -9.21 0.96 -21.72
CA LEU A 182 -9.78 1.97 -20.82
C LEU A 182 -11.16 2.49 -21.24
N VAL A 183 -11.56 2.39 -22.51
CA VAL A 183 -12.90 2.84 -22.96
C VAL A 183 -14.01 2.16 -22.17
N PRO A 184 -14.06 0.83 -21.99
CA PRO A 184 -15.11 0.20 -21.19
C PRO A 184 -15.10 0.67 -19.73
N VAL A 185 -13.90 0.85 -19.14
CA VAL A 185 -13.75 1.33 -17.75
C VAL A 185 -14.26 2.76 -17.59
N TYR A 186 -13.99 3.61 -18.56
CA TYR A 186 -14.49 4.99 -18.59
C TYR A 186 -16.01 5.03 -18.73
N GLN A 187 -16.59 4.20 -19.58
CA GLN A 187 -18.03 4.11 -19.76
C GLN A 187 -18.78 3.69 -18.49
N GLU A 188 -18.19 2.80 -17.69
CA GLU A 188 -18.75 2.38 -16.40
C GLU A 188 -18.61 3.45 -15.32
N ASN A 189 -17.53 4.22 -15.32
CA ASN A 189 -17.27 5.29 -14.36
C ASN A 189 -16.55 6.50 -14.99
N PRO A 190 -17.29 7.40 -15.63
CA PRO A 190 -16.72 8.59 -16.28
C PRO A 190 -16.04 9.59 -15.33
N SER A 191 -16.33 9.51 -14.02
CA SER A 191 -15.72 10.39 -13.01
C SER A 191 -14.30 9.97 -12.60
N ASN A 192 -13.82 8.80 -13.01
CA ASN A 192 -12.49 8.33 -12.66
C ASN A 192 -11.41 9.15 -13.40
N GLN A 193 -10.82 10.08 -12.65
CA GLN A 193 -9.84 11.03 -13.20
C GLN A 193 -8.61 10.36 -13.79
N LYS A 194 -8.09 9.27 -13.16
CA LYS A 194 -6.89 8.56 -13.64
C LYS A 194 -7.16 7.86 -14.97
N VAL A 195 -8.28 7.17 -15.08
CA VAL A 195 -8.72 6.51 -16.32
C VAL A 195 -8.91 7.54 -17.42
N ARG A 196 -9.61 8.62 -17.13
CA ARG A 196 -9.86 9.72 -18.06
C ARG A 196 -8.56 10.35 -18.57
N ALA A 197 -7.62 10.62 -17.68
CA ALA A 197 -6.34 11.21 -18.05
C ALA A 197 -5.51 10.29 -18.98
N ASN A 198 -5.37 9.02 -18.62
CA ASN A 198 -4.62 8.06 -19.44
C ASN A 198 -5.28 7.82 -20.81
N LEU A 199 -6.61 7.75 -20.87
CA LEU A 199 -7.35 7.61 -22.11
C LEU A 199 -7.19 8.86 -23.00
N ALA A 200 -7.28 10.06 -22.42
CA ALA A 200 -7.08 11.30 -23.14
C ALA A 200 -5.66 11.40 -23.74
N ILE A 201 -4.62 11.01 -22.99
CA ILE A 201 -3.24 10.95 -23.50
C ILE A 201 -3.16 10.03 -24.72
N ALA A 202 -3.73 8.83 -24.64
CA ALA A 202 -3.72 7.88 -25.75
C ALA A 202 -4.45 8.44 -26.99
N LEU A 203 -5.63 9.02 -26.82
CA LEU A 203 -6.40 9.64 -27.91
C LEU A 203 -5.63 10.78 -28.57
N PHE A 204 -4.99 11.66 -27.80
CA PHE A 204 -4.11 12.68 -28.37
C PHE A 204 -2.99 12.05 -29.20
N LYS A 205 -2.35 11.00 -28.71
CA LYS A 205 -1.21 10.37 -29.39
C LYS A 205 -1.61 9.66 -30.68
N VAL A 206 -2.84 9.18 -30.83
CA VAL A 206 -3.36 8.64 -32.10
C VAL A 206 -3.98 9.73 -32.99
N GLY A 207 -4.03 10.99 -32.53
CA GLY A 207 -4.56 12.11 -33.29
C GLY A 207 -6.06 12.33 -33.17
N ASP A 208 -6.76 11.59 -32.33
CA ASP A 208 -8.19 11.79 -32.06
C ASP A 208 -8.42 12.92 -31.04
N ILE A 209 -8.16 14.15 -31.49
CA ILE A 209 -8.28 15.36 -30.67
C ILE A 209 -9.73 15.61 -30.25
N TYR A 210 -10.70 15.24 -31.07
CA TYR A 210 -12.11 15.45 -30.75
C TYR A 210 -12.55 14.63 -29.55
N GLN A 211 -12.31 13.33 -29.55
CA GLN A 211 -12.66 12.47 -28.41
C GLN A 211 -11.84 12.82 -27.16
N ALA A 212 -10.55 13.17 -27.32
CA ALA A 212 -9.73 13.61 -26.18
C ALA A 212 -10.29 14.89 -25.53
N ARG A 213 -10.76 15.84 -26.36
CA ARG A 213 -11.42 17.08 -25.92
C ARG A 213 -12.70 16.78 -25.14
N ASP A 214 -13.57 15.93 -25.67
CA ASP A 214 -14.84 15.56 -25.02
C ASP A 214 -14.60 14.92 -23.65
N LEU A 215 -13.57 14.08 -23.53
CA LEU A 215 -13.16 13.51 -22.24
C LEU A 215 -12.71 14.56 -21.23
N LEU A 216 -12.15 15.67 -21.68
CA LEU A 216 -11.59 16.74 -20.84
C LEU A 216 -12.57 17.91 -20.65
N GLU A 217 -13.75 17.85 -21.25
CA GLU A 217 -14.79 18.88 -21.13
C GLU A 217 -15.11 19.15 -19.64
N GLY A 218 -15.28 20.43 -19.33
CA GLY A 218 -15.52 20.89 -17.95
C GLY A 218 -14.29 20.89 -17.03
N SER A 219 -13.18 20.29 -17.45
CA SER A 219 -11.91 20.31 -16.69
C SER A 219 -10.88 21.25 -17.30
N PHE A 220 -10.92 21.45 -18.61
CA PHE A 220 -10.00 22.28 -19.38
C PHE A 220 -10.74 23.09 -20.43
N THR A 221 -10.24 24.30 -20.71
CA THR A 221 -10.72 25.11 -21.83
C THR A 221 -10.19 24.57 -23.17
N ASP A 222 -10.84 24.91 -24.28
CA ASP A 222 -10.39 24.54 -25.64
C ASP A 222 -8.93 24.93 -25.89
N SER A 223 -8.52 26.11 -25.45
CA SER A 223 -7.14 26.59 -25.59
C SER A 223 -6.14 25.69 -24.80
N GLN A 224 -6.50 25.27 -23.60
CA GLN A 224 -5.67 24.36 -22.80
C GLN A 224 -5.59 22.97 -23.43
N VAL A 225 -6.69 22.46 -23.96
CA VAL A 225 -6.73 21.17 -24.68
C VAL A 225 -5.81 21.20 -25.90
N MET A 226 -5.87 22.27 -26.71
CA MET A 226 -4.99 22.43 -27.87
C MET A 226 -3.51 22.55 -27.48
N GLU A 227 -3.21 23.23 -26.38
CA GLU A 227 -1.83 23.32 -25.85
C GLU A 227 -1.33 21.97 -25.36
N ILE A 228 -2.14 21.18 -24.66
CA ILE A 228 -1.82 19.80 -24.24
C ILE A 228 -1.51 18.96 -25.47
N SER A 229 -2.39 18.98 -26.48
CA SER A 229 -2.19 18.26 -27.73
C SER A 229 -0.86 18.63 -28.39
N ARG A 230 -0.56 19.93 -28.50
CA ARG A 230 0.70 20.42 -29.09
C ARG A 230 1.94 19.90 -28.33
N ARG A 231 1.92 19.94 -27.00
CA ARG A 231 3.04 19.45 -26.17
C ARG A 231 3.24 17.94 -26.26
N LEU A 232 2.16 17.18 -26.38
CA LEU A 232 2.25 15.72 -26.51
C LEU A 232 2.81 15.26 -27.86
N HIS A 233 2.80 16.12 -28.90
CA HIS A 233 3.35 15.80 -30.23
C HIS A 233 4.77 16.32 -30.48
N GLN A 234 5.36 17.04 -29.51
CA GLN A 234 6.77 17.41 -29.50
C GLN A 234 7.63 16.28 -28.93
#